data_ac3a6454cca521d34ae8820d0a3f3869
#
_entry.id   ac3a6454cca521d34ae8820d0a3f3869
#
_cell.length_a   1.000
_cell.length_b   1.000
_cell.length_c   1.000
_cell.angle_alpha   90.00
_cell.angle_beta   90.00
_cell.angle_gamma   90.00
#
_symmetry.space_group_name_H-M   'P 1'
#
loop_
_entity.id
_entity.type
_entity.pdbx_description
1 polymer ?
#
loop_
_entity_poly.entity_id
_entity_poly.type
_entity_poly.pdbx_seq_one_letter_code
_entity_poly.pdbx_strand_id
1 'polypeptide(L)'
;MKRYDFIIVGAGPSGLSAAIEAAKRGMRVAVFDENKKPGGQLFKQIHKFFGSKEHKAKIRGFVIGQQLLDEAASLGVEVVLHATVIGMYQDKEVVVRIGEAVHHYKGDTILIATGASENMVTFDGWTLPGVIGAGAAQTMMNLYGVRPGERILMLGSGNVGLVVSYQLLQAGCEVVALVDAAPRIGGYGVHAAKIARCGVPFYLSHTIQKAEGTDHVTGVTIAEVDNHFQFIPGTEQHFDVDTICLAVGLSPMSQLLKMAGCKMEDNPKRGGQVPICNAYGETSVAGIFAAGDVSGIEEASSAMIEGRIAGIAAACSLGYIGKEELETEYQKNQHALEELRQGMFAPGNRGKLMEKTEEGIDTSMNLLEKGFVAEDEITRFPGVTRSKKIHPVIECCLLYTSDA
;
A
#
# COMPACT_ATOMS: atom_id res chain seq x y z
N MET A 1 -8.94 19.37 -28.24
CA MET A 1 -8.69 18.21 -27.35
C MET A 1 -7.29 17.70 -27.66
N LYS A 2 -6.41 17.61 -26.64
CA LYS A 2 -5.04 17.09 -26.78
C LYS A 2 -5.07 15.57 -26.84
N ARG A 3 -4.28 14.94 -27.71
CA ARG A 3 -4.27 13.49 -27.91
C ARG A 3 -2.91 12.90 -27.56
N TYR A 4 -2.93 11.70 -26.97
CA TYR A 4 -1.74 10.91 -26.65
C TYR A 4 -1.94 9.46 -27.09
N ASP A 5 -0.85 8.75 -27.35
CA ASP A 5 -0.91 7.31 -27.63
C ASP A 5 -1.29 6.56 -26.35
N PHE A 6 -0.78 7.03 -25.20
CA PHE A 6 -1.05 6.42 -23.91
C PHE A 6 -1.31 7.48 -22.83
N ILE A 7 -2.47 7.40 -22.20
CA ILE A 7 -2.84 8.17 -21.02
C ILE A 7 -2.79 7.26 -19.81
N ILE A 8 -2.11 7.70 -18.75
CA ILE A 8 -1.99 6.97 -17.49
C ILE A 8 -2.62 7.81 -16.39
N VAL A 9 -3.47 7.19 -15.58
CA VAL A 9 -4.11 7.82 -14.42
C VAL A 9 -3.47 7.27 -13.15
N GLY A 10 -2.68 8.13 -12.49
CA GLY A 10 -1.89 7.81 -11.30
C GLY A 10 -0.39 7.68 -11.60
N ALA A 11 0.42 8.54 -10.97
CA ALA A 11 1.88 8.54 -11.05
C ALA A 11 2.52 7.74 -9.91
N GLY A 12 1.88 6.64 -9.48
CA GLY A 12 2.43 5.68 -8.54
C GLY A 12 3.45 4.72 -9.19
N PRO A 13 3.94 3.71 -8.45
CA PRO A 13 4.94 2.75 -8.95
C PRO A 13 4.49 2.05 -10.23
N SER A 14 3.23 1.65 -10.32
CA SER A 14 2.66 1.00 -11.50
C SER A 14 2.59 1.95 -12.70
N GLY A 15 2.00 3.14 -12.51
CA GLY A 15 1.83 4.11 -13.59
C GLY A 15 3.15 4.63 -14.15
N LEU A 16 4.13 4.97 -13.30
CA LEU A 16 5.46 5.39 -13.75
C LEU A 16 6.20 4.27 -14.49
N SER A 17 6.12 3.03 -14.00
CA SER A 17 6.74 1.89 -14.69
C SER A 17 6.14 1.63 -16.06
N ALA A 18 4.81 1.76 -16.20
CA ALA A 18 4.12 1.67 -17.48
C ALA A 18 4.53 2.81 -18.43
N ALA A 19 4.58 4.03 -17.90
CA ALA A 19 4.98 5.20 -18.68
C ALA A 19 6.40 5.06 -19.29
N ILE A 20 7.34 4.56 -18.48
CA ILE A 20 8.72 4.31 -18.88
C ILE A 20 8.76 3.28 -20.02
N GLU A 21 8.09 2.15 -19.86
CA GLU A 21 8.12 1.09 -20.87
C GLU A 21 7.44 1.50 -22.18
N ALA A 22 6.35 2.25 -22.11
CA ALA A 22 5.67 2.79 -23.29
C ALA A 22 6.53 3.86 -23.99
N ALA A 23 7.12 4.79 -23.23
CA ALA A 23 7.98 5.83 -23.79
C ALA A 23 9.27 5.30 -24.41
N LYS A 24 9.90 4.25 -23.82
CA LYS A 24 11.05 3.54 -24.45
C LYS A 24 10.74 3.00 -25.84
N ARG A 25 9.47 2.71 -26.11
CA ARG A 25 8.97 2.19 -27.39
C ARG A 25 8.46 3.29 -28.32
N GLY A 26 8.69 4.55 -27.96
CA GLY A 26 8.40 5.70 -28.80
C GLY A 26 6.97 6.23 -28.70
N MET A 27 6.16 5.74 -27.75
CA MET A 27 4.80 6.26 -27.52
C MET A 27 4.84 7.65 -26.90
N ARG A 28 3.90 8.49 -27.28
CA ARG A 28 3.63 9.77 -26.63
C ARG A 28 2.77 9.55 -25.40
N VAL A 29 3.36 9.70 -24.21
CA VAL A 29 2.75 9.36 -22.92
C VAL A 29 2.41 10.59 -22.09
N ALA A 30 1.22 10.63 -21.50
CA ALA A 30 0.85 11.57 -20.44
C ALA A 30 0.42 10.81 -19.18
N VAL A 31 0.87 11.30 -18.02
CA VAL A 31 0.47 10.79 -16.71
C VAL A 31 -0.25 11.89 -15.95
N PHE A 32 -1.46 11.64 -15.48
CA PHE A 32 -2.22 12.56 -14.64
C PHE A 32 -2.24 12.06 -13.21
N ASP A 33 -1.87 12.93 -12.26
CA ASP A 33 -1.88 12.61 -10.83
C ASP A 33 -2.48 13.78 -10.03
N GLU A 34 -3.36 13.46 -9.08
CA GLU A 34 -4.02 14.47 -8.24
C GLU A 34 -3.10 15.08 -7.19
N ASN A 35 -2.00 14.42 -6.86
CA ASN A 35 -1.09 14.84 -5.80
C ASN A 35 -0.15 15.97 -6.25
N LYS A 36 0.44 16.63 -5.24
CA LYS A 36 1.50 17.65 -5.44
C LYS A 36 2.82 17.05 -5.88
N LYS A 37 3.06 15.79 -5.49
CA LYS A 37 4.28 15.03 -5.78
C LYS A 37 3.89 13.74 -6.46
N PRO A 38 4.49 13.41 -7.60
CA PRO A 38 4.30 12.11 -8.24
C PRO A 38 5.05 11.02 -7.47
N GLY A 39 4.69 9.75 -7.70
CA GLY A 39 5.31 8.59 -7.07
C GLY A 39 4.39 7.84 -6.10
N GLY A 40 3.18 8.36 -5.88
CA GLY A 40 2.16 7.69 -5.09
C GLY A 40 2.65 7.34 -3.68
N GLN A 41 2.43 6.11 -3.26
CA GLN A 41 2.82 5.64 -1.92
C GLN A 41 4.34 5.51 -1.74
N LEU A 42 5.16 5.44 -2.80
CA LEU A 42 6.61 5.32 -2.70
C LEU A 42 7.25 6.46 -1.90
N PHE A 43 6.79 7.70 -2.06
CA PHE A 43 7.34 8.85 -1.36
C PHE A 43 7.09 8.85 0.15
N LYS A 44 6.10 8.09 0.61
CA LYS A 44 5.82 7.88 2.03
C LYS A 44 6.66 6.75 2.64
N GLN A 45 7.21 5.87 1.79
CA GLN A 45 7.93 4.66 2.22
C GLN A 45 9.39 4.95 2.49
N ILE A 46 9.71 5.26 3.75
CA ILE A 46 11.08 5.51 4.21
C ILE A 46 11.84 4.23 4.56
N HIS A 47 11.17 3.07 4.61
CA HIS A 47 11.80 1.78 4.82
C HIS A 47 12.44 1.25 3.52
N LYS A 48 13.37 0.30 3.66
CA LYS A 48 14.02 -0.37 2.55
C LYS A 48 13.13 -1.50 2.02
N PHE A 49 13.10 -1.66 0.69
CA PHE A 49 12.38 -2.74 0.03
C PHE A 49 13.06 -4.09 0.24
N PHE A 50 12.26 -5.14 0.21
CA PHE A 50 12.69 -6.54 0.23
C PHE A 50 12.73 -7.12 -1.19
N GLY A 51 13.21 -8.36 -1.32
CA GLY A 51 13.30 -9.08 -2.58
C GLY A 51 14.71 -9.12 -3.16
N SER A 52 14.83 -9.26 -4.47
CA SER A 52 16.10 -9.28 -5.22
C SER A 52 16.53 -7.88 -5.68
N LYS A 53 17.69 -7.79 -6.33
CA LYS A 53 18.17 -6.55 -6.95
C LYS A 53 17.17 -6.01 -7.99
N GLU A 54 16.51 -6.90 -8.75
CA GLU A 54 15.48 -6.52 -9.73
C GLU A 54 14.28 -5.87 -9.08
N HIS A 55 13.94 -6.29 -7.85
CA HIS A 55 12.84 -5.73 -7.04
C HIS A 55 13.26 -4.50 -6.24
N LYS A 56 14.43 -3.91 -6.53
CA LYS A 56 14.96 -2.74 -5.81
C LYS A 56 15.20 -3.00 -4.32
N ALA A 57 15.54 -4.25 -3.94
CA ALA A 57 15.86 -4.60 -2.56
C ALA A 57 16.94 -3.67 -1.98
N LYS A 58 16.83 -3.38 -0.67
CA LYS A 58 17.71 -2.50 0.09
C LYS A 58 17.63 -1.02 -0.28
N ILE A 59 16.82 -0.62 -1.26
CA ILE A 59 16.58 0.78 -1.62
C ILE A 59 15.33 1.28 -0.89
N ARG A 60 15.31 2.52 -0.43
CA ARG A 60 14.15 3.13 0.21
C ARG A 60 13.09 3.49 -0.84
N GLY A 61 11.79 3.39 -0.49
CA GLY A 61 10.71 3.64 -1.43
C GLY A 61 10.77 5.03 -2.08
N PHE A 62 11.06 6.09 -1.33
CA PHE A 62 11.16 7.44 -1.90
C PHE A 62 12.33 7.58 -2.89
N VAL A 63 13.42 6.84 -2.71
CA VAL A 63 14.54 6.83 -3.67
C VAL A 63 14.12 6.11 -4.94
N ILE A 64 13.37 5.00 -4.83
CA ILE A 64 12.81 4.29 -5.99
C ILE A 64 11.87 5.21 -6.76
N GLY A 65 10.97 5.92 -6.05
CA GLY A 65 10.05 6.87 -6.65
C GLY A 65 10.79 7.96 -7.45
N GLN A 66 11.85 8.52 -6.89
CA GLN A 66 12.67 9.52 -7.59
C GLN A 66 13.35 8.95 -8.83
N GLN A 67 13.94 7.74 -8.73
CA GLN A 67 14.55 7.07 -9.89
C GLN A 67 13.57 6.86 -11.04
N LEU A 68 12.34 6.43 -10.73
CA LEU A 68 11.29 6.25 -11.75
C LEU A 68 10.89 7.59 -12.39
N LEU A 69 10.80 8.65 -11.62
CA LEU A 69 10.49 9.98 -12.14
C LEU A 69 11.58 10.52 -13.06
N ASP A 70 12.84 10.41 -12.64
CA ASP A 70 13.97 10.87 -13.40
C ASP A 70 14.08 10.11 -14.74
N GLU A 71 13.84 8.79 -14.72
CA GLU A 71 13.79 7.96 -15.92
C GLU A 71 12.63 8.37 -16.84
N ALA A 72 11.42 8.53 -16.32
CA ALA A 72 10.25 8.97 -17.08
C ALA A 72 10.48 10.35 -17.73
N ALA A 73 11.03 11.30 -16.95
CA ALA A 73 11.36 12.63 -17.46
C ALA A 73 12.40 12.60 -18.58
N SER A 74 13.45 11.76 -18.45
CA SER A 74 14.48 11.60 -19.47
C SER A 74 13.94 11.04 -20.79
N LEU A 75 12.83 10.32 -20.75
CA LEU A 75 12.13 9.76 -21.90
C LEU A 75 11.02 10.69 -22.46
N GLY A 76 10.89 11.90 -21.93
CA GLY A 76 9.89 12.88 -22.39
C GLY A 76 8.45 12.58 -21.99
N VAL A 77 8.23 11.76 -20.95
CA VAL A 77 6.89 11.54 -20.39
C VAL A 77 6.35 12.84 -19.79
N GLU A 78 5.14 13.24 -20.19
CA GLU A 78 4.47 14.42 -19.63
C GLU A 78 3.72 14.03 -18.33
N VAL A 79 4.24 14.45 -17.18
CA VAL A 79 3.58 14.22 -15.89
C VAL A 79 2.86 15.50 -15.45
N VAL A 80 1.54 15.43 -15.35
CA VAL A 80 0.67 16.55 -14.96
C VAL A 80 0.16 16.32 -13.55
N LEU A 81 0.61 17.15 -12.61
CA LEU A 81 0.24 17.10 -11.20
C LEU A 81 -0.97 18.01 -10.91
N HIS A 82 -1.55 17.86 -9.72
CA HIS A 82 -2.80 18.53 -9.35
C HIS A 82 -3.90 18.33 -10.39
N ALA A 83 -3.88 17.19 -11.06
CA ALA A 83 -4.73 16.83 -12.16
C ALA A 83 -5.64 15.67 -11.75
N THR A 84 -6.83 15.97 -11.26
CA THR A 84 -7.80 14.97 -10.85
C THR A 84 -8.60 14.48 -12.05
N VAL A 85 -8.47 13.22 -12.40
CA VAL A 85 -9.32 12.60 -13.43
C VAL A 85 -10.70 12.36 -12.83
N ILE A 86 -11.70 13.05 -13.36
CA ILE A 86 -13.07 13.05 -12.87
C ILE A 86 -14.04 12.30 -13.78
N GLY A 87 -13.60 11.90 -14.96
CA GLY A 87 -14.40 11.13 -15.91
C GLY A 87 -13.55 10.35 -16.87
N MET A 88 -14.06 9.18 -17.27
CA MET A 88 -13.48 8.32 -18.30
C MET A 88 -14.59 7.62 -19.07
N TYR A 89 -14.46 7.56 -20.39
CA TYR A 89 -15.45 6.99 -21.29
C TYR A 89 -14.87 5.85 -22.12
N GLN A 90 -15.75 4.98 -22.64
CA GLN A 90 -15.35 3.80 -23.43
C GLN A 90 -14.57 4.15 -24.70
N ASP A 91 -14.86 5.29 -25.28
CA ASP A 91 -14.14 5.81 -26.45
C ASP A 91 -12.76 6.37 -26.11
N LYS A 92 -12.32 6.19 -24.86
CA LYS A 92 -11.02 6.62 -24.31
C LYS A 92 -10.84 8.14 -24.22
N GLU A 93 -11.93 8.85 -24.05
CA GLU A 93 -11.89 10.23 -23.58
C GLU A 93 -11.72 10.28 -22.08
N VAL A 94 -10.83 11.16 -21.62
CA VAL A 94 -10.52 11.39 -20.19
C VAL A 94 -10.79 12.84 -19.85
N VAL A 95 -11.57 13.06 -18.81
CA VAL A 95 -11.91 14.40 -18.31
C VAL A 95 -11.10 14.67 -17.04
N VAL A 96 -10.32 15.73 -17.06
CA VAL A 96 -9.36 16.07 -16.01
C VAL A 96 -9.64 17.46 -15.48
N ARG A 97 -9.78 17.59 -14.17
CA ARG A 97 -9.83 18.87 -13.48
C ARG A 97 -8.41 19.31 -13.08
N ILE A 98 -8.02 20.49 -13.50
CA ILE A 98 -6.73 21.11 -13.15
C ILE A 98 -7.04 22.52 -12.62
N GLY A 99 -6.85 22.74 -11.32
CA GLY A 99 -7.33 23.94 -10.64
C GLY A 99 -8.86 24.06 -10.76
N GLU A 100 -9.34 25.21 -11.26
CA GLU A 100 -10.77 25.47 -11.49
C GLU A 100 -11.25 25.05 -12.90
N ALA A 101 -10.34 24.64 -13.78
CA ALA A 101 -10.67 24.31 -15.16
C ALA A 101 -10.82 22.81 -15.39
N VAL A 102 -11.72 22.46 -16.31
CA VAL A 102 -11.94 21.10 -16.79
C VAL A 102 -11.40 20.96 -18.20
N HIS A 103 -10.58 19.96 -18.41
CA HIS A 103 -9.92 19.68 -19.67
C HIS A 103 -10.28 18.28 -20.18
N HIS A 104 -10.38 18.16 -21.49
CA HIS A 104 -10.67 16.92 -22.19
C HIS A 104 -9.43 16.44 -22.95
N TYR A 105 -9.07 15.18 -22.74
CA TYR A 105 -7.94 14.53 -23.39
C TYR A 105 -8.42 13.26 -24.07
N LYS A 106 -7.73 12.84 -25.11
CA LYS A 106 -8.01 11.60 -25.84
C LYS A 106 -6.79 10.69 -25.84
N GLY A 107 -6.94 9.46 -25.32
CA GLY A 107 -5.93 8.42 -25.43
C GLY A 107 -6.24 7.43 -26.56
N ASP A 108 -5.23 6.90 -27.22
CA ASP A 108 -5.41 5.71 -28.05
C ASP A 108 -5.48 4.47 -27.18
N THR A 109 -4.72 4.47 -26.07
CA THR A 109 -4.83 3.53 -24.97
C THR A 109 -4.84 4.27 -23.63
N ILE A 110 -5.40 3.63 -22.58
CA ILE A 110 -5.46 4.21 -21.21
C ILE A 110 -5.04 3.15 -20.20
N LEU A 111 -4.23 3.55 -19.20
CA LEU A 111 -3.98 2.74 -18.01
C LEU A 111 -4.58 3.42 -16.78
N ILE A 112 -5.33 2.67 -15.99
CA ILE A 112 -5.75 3.07 -14.66
C ILE A 112 -4.80 2.44 -13.64
N ALA A 113 -4.07 3.30 -12.93
CA ALA A 113 -3.08 2.99 -11.91
C ALA A 113 -3.33 3.80 -10.62
N THR A 114 -4.61 4.00 -10.31
CA THR A 114 -5.10 4.83 -9.20
C THR A 114 -4.82 4.25 -7.82
N GLY A 115 -4.38 2.99 -7.74
CA GLY A 115 -4.05 2.35 -6.47
C GLY A 115 -5.29 2.01 -5.63
N ALA A 116 -5.19 2.23 -4.32
CA ALA A 116 -6.23 1.88 -3.35
C ALA A 116 -6.38 2.95 -2.28
N SER A 117 -7.54 2.98 -1.63
CA SER A 117 -7.84 3.79 -0.46
C SER A 117 -7.85 2.95 0.81
N GLU A 118 -7.55 3.58 1.94
CA GLU A 118 -7.64 2.93 3.25
C GLU A 118 -9.09 2.64 3.64
N ASN A 119 -9.30 1.47 4.22
CA ASN A 119 -10.57 1.12 4.84
C ASN A 119 -10.65 1.73 6.24
N MET A 120 -11.86 2.09 6.62
CA MET A 120 -12.20 2.49 7.98
C MET A 120 -13.10 1.42 8.60
N VAL A 121 -13.04 1.28 9.91
CA VAL A 121 -13.95 0.44 10.69
C VAL A 121 -14.75 1.32 11.62
N THR A 122 -16.04 1.00 11.78
CA THR A 122 -16.96 1.73 12.63
C THR A 122 -16.98 1.13 14.04
N PHE A 123 -16.86 1.99 15.05
CA PHE A 123 -17.00 1.69 16.47
C PHE A 123 -17.55 2.95 17.16
N ASP A 124 -17.96 2.86 18.38
CA ASP A 124 -18.46 4.05 19.09
C ASP A 124 -17.34 5.11 19.20
N GLY A 125 -17.63 6.34 18.77
CA GLY A 125 -16.67 7.45 18.73
C GLY A 125 -15.69 7.45 17.54
N TRP A 126 -15.85 6.61 16.52
CA TRP A 126 -14.92 6.52 15.36
C TRP A 126 -14.78 7.81 14.53
N THR A 127 -15.70 8.76 14.70
CA THR A 127 -15.67 10.07 14.01
C THR A 127 -14.97 11.17 14.81
N LEU A 128 -14.47 10.87 16.00
CA LEU A 128 -13.73 11.86 16.81
C LEU A 128 -12.43 12.27 16.09
N PRO A 129 -12.08 13.57 16.08
CA PRO A 129 -10.75 14.01 15.71
C PRO A 129 -9.67 13.26 16.49
N GLY A 130 -8.68 12.71 15.79
CA GLY A 130 -7.68 11.81 16.35
C GLY A 130 -7.85 10.35 15.90
N VAL A 131 -9.01 9.97 15.33
CA VAL A 131 -9.18 8.69 14.64
C VAL A 131 -8.77 8.88 13.17
N ILE A 132 -7.67 8.25 12.75
CA ILE A 132 -7.08 8.43 11.43
C ILE A 132 -6.63 7.10 10.82
N GLY A 133 -6.50 7.04 9.49
CA GLY A 133 -5.85 5.91 8.81
C GLY A 133 -4.34 5.90 9.03
N ALA A 134 -3.73 4.72 9.02
CA ALA A 134 -2.29 4.56 9.17
C ALA A 134 -1.50 5.23 8.04
N GLY A 135 -2.01 5.21 6.80
CA GLY A 135 -1.43 5.93 5.66
C GLY A 135 -1.57 7.45 5.78
N ALA A 136 -2.62 7.95 6.43
CA ALA A 136 -2.74 9.36 6.77
C ALA A 136 -1.65 9.77 7.79
N ALA A 137 -1.45 8.99 8.86
CA ALA A 137 -0.36 9.17 9.82
C ALA A 137 1.01 9.15 9.14
N GLN A 138 1.23 8.19 8.24
CA GLN A 138 2.47 8.10 7.44
C GLN A 138 2.67 9.32 6.54
N THR A 139 1.61 9.86 5.97
CA THR A 139 1.65 11.09 5.17
C THR A 139 2.06 12.29 6.03
N MET A 140 1.45 12.46 7.19
CA MET A 140 1.80 13.53 8.12
C MET A 140 3.28 13.48 8.49
N MET A 141 3.79 12.32 8.89
CA MET A 141 5.18 12.17 9.31
C MET A 141 6.17 12.31 8.14
N ASN A 142 5.99 11.51 7.10
CA ASN A 142 7.03 11.30 6.09
C ASN A 142 7.04 12.35 4.98
N LEU A 143 5.91 13.02 4.71
CA LEU A 143 5.84 14.09 3.73
C LEU A 143 5.83 15.49 4.34
N TYR A 144 5.22 15.66 5.50
CA TYR A 144 5.03 16.97 6.10
C TYR A 144 5.82 17.20 7.38
N GLY A 145 6.47 16.16 7.95
CA GLY A 145 7.26 16.28 9.19
C GLY A 145 6.42 16.58 10.43
N VAL A 146 5.14 16.19 10.41
CA VAL A 146 4.17 16.43 11.47
C VAL A 146 3.88 15.14 12.21
N ARG A 147 4.01 15.13 13.53
CA ARG A 147 3.56 14.01 14.36
C ARG A 147 2.05 13.97 14.41
N PRO A 148 1.42 12.81 14.17
CA PRO A 148 -0.04 12.69 14.21
C PRO A 148 -0.63 12.75 15.63
N GLY A 149 0.17 12.47 16.65
CA GLY A 149 -0.17 12.49 18.07
C GLY A 149 1.02 12.17 18.94
N GLU A 150 0.81 12.10 20.25
CA GLU A 150 1.84 11.72 21.23
C GLU A 150 1.69 10.27 21.70
N ARG A 151 0.47 9.84 22.02
CA ARG A 151 0.13 8.50 22.52
C ARG A 151 -0.87 7.84 21.59
N ILE A 152 -0.43 6.79 20.90
CA ILE A 152 -1.15 6.23 19.74
C ILE A 152 -1.46 4.76 19.97
N LEU A 153 -2.72 4.37 19.76
CA LEU A 153 -3.09 2.97 19.59
C LEU A 153 -3.17 2.64 18.10
N MET A 154 -2.55 1.53 17.69
CA MET A 154 -2.63 1.01 16.32
C MET A 154 -3.60 -0.16 16.25
N LEU A 155 -4.63 -0.08 15.40
CA LEU A 155 -5.51 -1.20 15.06
C LEU A 155 -5.09 -1.80 13.73
N GLY A 156 -4.73 -3.07 13.74
CA GLY A 156 -4.30 -3.87 12.60
C GLY A 156 -2.82 -4.22 12.64
N SER A 157 -2.52 -5.53 12.62
CA SER A 157 -1.17 -6.11 12.66
C SER A 157 -0.64 -6.54 11.29
N GLY A 158 -1.27 -6.07 10.21
CA GLY A 158 -0.76 -6.24 8.84
C GLY A 158 0.54 -5.46 8.61
N ASN A 159 1.18 -5.64 7.43
CA ASN A 159 2.45 -4.95 7.10
C ASN A 159 2.35 -3.43 7.28
N VAL A 160 1.23 -2.81 6.88
CA VAL A 160 1.03 -1.36 7.04
C VAL A 160 1.04 -0.97 8.51
N GLY A 161 0.25 -1.64 9.36
CA GLY A 161 0.19 -1.36 10.79
C GLY A 161 1.54 -1.50 11.48
N LEU A 162 2.28 -2.59 11.20
CA LEU A 162 3.61 -2.82 11.75
C LEU A 162 4.62 -1.76 11.29
N VAL A 163 4.68 -1.48 9.98
CA VAL A 163 5.64 -0.51 9.43
C VAL A 163 5.35 0.91 9.93
N VAL A 164 4.07 1.31 9.95
CA VAL A 164 3.69 2.64 10.42
C VAL A 164 3.89 2.78 11.93
N SER A 165 3.59 1.75 12.75
CA SER A 165 3.90 1.75 14.18
C SER A 165 5.38 2.00 14.44
N TYR A 166 6.25 1.36 13.65
CA TYR A 166 7.68 1.57 13.76
C TYR A 166 8.10 3.01 13.38
N GLN A 167 7.48 3.58 12.34
CA GLN A 167 7.71 4.97 11.93
C GLN A 167 7.21 5.98 12.97
N LEU A 168 6.08 5.70 13.63
CA LEU A 168 5.57 6.50 14.75
C LEU A 168 6.57 6.54 15.91
N LEU A 169 7.13 5.38 16.28
CA LEU A 169 8.21 5.31 17.29
C LEU A 169 9.44 6.12 16.86
N GLN A 170 9.84 6.05 15.58
CA GLN A 170 10.95 6.84 15.04
C GLN A 170 10.67 8.35 15.06
N ALA A 171 9.41 8.76 14.89
CA ALA A 171 8.97 10.14 14.97
C ALA A 171 8.86 10.67 16.41
N GLY A 172 9.09 9.80 17.40
CA GLY A 172 9.02 10.14 18.82
C GLY A 172 7.62 10.08 19.41
N CYS A 173 6.68 9.39 18.75
CA CYS A 173 5.38 9.06 19.33
C CYS A 173 5.51 7.81 20.21
N GLU A 174 4.67 7.70 21.23
CA GLU A 174 4.48 6.46 21.99
C GLU A 174 3.40 5.62 21.30
N VAL A 175 3.72 4.38 20.89
CA VAL A 175 2.72 3.41 20.46
C VAL A 175 2.36 2.56 21.67
N VAL A 176 1.20 2.83 22.27
CA VAL A 176 0.79 2.20 23.53
C VAL A 176 0.39 0.75 23.37
N ALA A 177 -0.18 0.40 22.22
CA ALA A 177 -0.59 -0.97 21.89
C ALA A 177 -0.73 -1.14 20.38
N LEU A 178 -0.53 -2.36 19.91
CA LEU A 178 -0.94 -2.83 18.61
C LEU A 178 -2.02 -3.90 18.78
N VAL A 179 -3.20 -3.66 18.22
CA VAL A 179 -4.42 -4.44 18.44
C VAL A 179 -4.82 -5.09 17.11
N ASP A 180 -5.24 -6.34 17.14
CA ASP A 180 -5.79 -7.02 15.96
C ASP A 180 -6.89 -8.00 16.37
N ALA A 181 -8.00 -7.98 15.64
CA ALA A 181 -9.10 -8.91 15.84
C ALA A 181 -8.73 -10.36 15.44
N ALA A 182 -7.73 -10.53 14.58
CA ALA A 182 -7.22 -11.85 14.24
C ALA A 182 -6.43 -12.46 15.42
N PRO A 183 -6.47 -13.81 15.58
CA PRO A 183 -5.70 -14.51 16.62
C PRO A 183 -4.20 -14.58 16.31
N ARG A 184 -3.76 -14.03 15.17
CA ARG A 184 -2.37 -14.08 14.70
C ARG A 184 -1.98 -12.74 14.07
N ILE A 185 -0.69 -12.40 14.19
CA ILE A 185 -0.11 -11.24 13.51
C ILE A 185 -0.19 -11.45 12.00
N GLY A 186 -0.77 -10.47 11.31
CA GLY A 186 -1.02 -10.56 9.87
C GLY A 186 0.12 -10.11 8.98
N GLY A 187 1.13 -9.41 9.49
CA GLY A 187 2.28 -8.91 8.74
C GLY A 187 3.52 -9.78 8.88
N TYR A 188 4.63 -9.35 8.25
CA TYR A 188 5.89 -10.08 8.29
C TYR A 188 6.50 -10.13 9.69
N GLY A 189 6.95 -11.30 10.10
CA GLY A 189 7.55 -11.53 11.41
C GLY A 189 8.75 -10.62 11.73
N VAL A 190 9.54 -10.22 10.72
CA VAL A 190 10.65 -9.28 10.88
C VAL A 190 10.17 -7.89 11.34
N HIS A 191 9.02 -7.44 10.89
CA HIS A 191 8.44 -6.17 11.34
C HIS A 191 7.83 -6.31 12.73
N ALA A 192 7.10 -7.39 12.98
CA ALA A 192 6.54 -7.69 14.30
C ALA A 192 7.64 -7.78 15.37
N ALA A 193 8.74 -8.46 15.07
CA ALA A 193 9.90 -8.55 15.97
C ALA A 193 10.51 -7.18 16.29
N LYS A 194 10.56 -6.24 15.34
CA LYS A 194 11.03 -4.88 15.59
C LYS A 194 10.14 -4.15 16.59
N ILE A 195 8.82 -4.23 16.40
CA ILE A 195 7.83 -3.59 17.27
C ILE A 195 7.89 -4.18 18.68
N ALA A 196 7.94 -5.52 18.78
CA ALA A 196 8.06 -6.21 20.06
C ALA A 196 9.34 -5.79 20.83
N ARG A 197 10.48 -5.69 20.15
CA ARG A 197 11.74 -5.20 20.77
C ARG A 197 11.65 -3.75 21.25
N CYS A 198 10.79 -2.94 20.65
CA CYS A 198 10.52 -1.59 21.11
C CYS A 198 9.59 -1.55 22.34
N GLY A 199 9.16 -2.70 22.86
CA GLY A 199 8.32 -2.81 24.05
C GLY A 199 6.84 -2.52 23.81
N VAL A 200 6.38 -2.54 22.56
CA VAL A 200 4.96 -2.35 22.22
C VAL A 200 4.23 -3.66 22.45
N PRO A 201 3.20 -3.72 23.30
CA PRO A 201 2.40 -4.91 23.51
C PRO A 201 1.48 -5.18 22.31
N PHE A 202 1.23 -6.47 22.03
CA PHE A 202 0.27 -6.93 21.03
C PHE A 202 -0.95 -7.51 21.73
N TYR A 203 -2.13 -7.04 21.32
CA TYR A 203 -3.42 -7.57 21.75
C TYR A 203 -4.09 -8.23 20.54
N LEU A 204 -3.92 -9.54 20.43
CA LEU A 204 -4.54 -10.36 19.37
C LEU A 204 -5.92 -10.86 19.85
N SER A 205 -6.80 -11.20 18.91
CA SER A 205 -8.22 -11.46 19.18
C SER A 205 -8.92 -10.30 19.89
N HIS A 206 -8.44 -9.08 19.72
CA HIS A 206 -9.00 -7.87 20.31
C HIS A 206 -9.35 -6.85 19.24
N THR A 207 -10.36 -6.03 19.50
CA THR A 207 -10.66 -4.87 18.65
C THR A 207 -11.13 -3.69 19.50
N ILE A 208 -11.28 -2.53 18.86
CA ILE A 208 -11.77 -1.33 19.53
C ILE A 208 -13.27 -1.46 19.78
N GLN A 209 -13.67 -1.31 21.03
CA GLN A 209 -15.06 -1.24 21.42
C GLN A 209 -15.57 0.20 21.29
N LYS A 210 -14.80 1.19 21.80
CA LYS A 210 -15.14 2.62 21.71
C LYS A 210 -13.89 3.49 21.79
N ALA A 211 -13.95 4.66 21.13
CA ALA A 211 -13.09 5.79 21.41
C ALA A 211 -13.78 6.76 22.38
N GLU A 212 -13.01 7.38 23.23
CA GLU A 212 -13.48 8.28 24.27
C GLU A 212 -13.00 9.71 24.00
N GLY A 213 -13.86 10.68 24.33
CA GLY A 213 -13.59 12.10 24.13
C GLY A 213 -14.85 12.87 23.77
N THR A 214 -14.75 14.19 23.72
CA THR A 214 -15.83 15.10 23.29
C THR A 214 -15.45 15.80 21.98
N ASP A 215 -14.37 16.54 21.99
CA ASP A 215 -13.86 17.31 20.84
C ASP A 215 -12.77 16.58 20.06
N HIS A 216 -12.07 15.66 20.72
CA HIS A 216 -11.01 14.83 20.17
C HIS A 216 -10.85 13.57 21.03
N VAL A 217 -10.09 12.60 20.51
CA VAL A 217 -9.78 11.37 21.23
C VAL A 217 -8.97 11.68 22.49
N THR A 218 -9.41 11.16 23.64
CA THR A 218 -8.68 11.21 24.92
C THR A 218 -8.42 9.84 25.49
N GLY A 219 -9.07 8.80 24.95
CA GLY A 219 -8.90 7.43 25.36
C GLY A 219 -9.54 6.45 24.41
N VAL A 220 -9.26 5.18 24.60
CA VAL A 220 -9.83 4.08 23.83
C VAL A 220 -10.01 2.85 24.72
N THR A 221 -11.14 2.19 24.59
CA THR A 221 -11.39 0.89 25.20
C THR A 221 -11.35 -0.19 24.11
N ILE A 222 -10.50 -1.20 24.32
CA ILE A 222 -10.48 -2.42 23.52
C ILE A 222 -11.08 -3.57 24.31
N ALA A 223 -11.54 -4.62 23.62
CA ALA A 223 -11.97 -5.84 24.26
C ALA A 223 -11.67 -7.05 23.36
N GLU A 224 -11.56 -8.22 23.97
CA GLU A 224 -11.41 -9.48 23.25
C GLU A 224 -12.69 -9.81 22.47
N VAL A 225 -12.52 -10.42 21.30
CA VAL A 225 -13.62 -10.88 20.45
C VAL A 225 -13.52 -12.36 20.16
N ASP A 226 -14.68 -13.00 20.07
CA ASP A 226 -14.78 -14.40 19.63
C ASP A 226 -14.65 -14.54 18.09
N ASN A 227 -14.77 -15.77 17.59
CA ASN A 227 -14.69 -16.08 16.16
C ASN A 227 -15.85 -15.46 15.31
N HIS A 228 -16.86 -14.89 15.95
CA HIS A 228 -17.99 -14.18 15.34
C HIS A 228 -17.88 -12.67 15.52
N PHE A 229 -16.73 -12.17 15.97
CA PHE A 229 -16.48 -10.76 16.30
C PHE A 229 -17.41 -10.20 17.38
N GLN A 230 -17.93 -11.06 18.29
CA GLN A 230 -18.70 -10.62 19.43
C GLN A 230 -17.75 -10.35 20.60
N PHE A 231 -17.95 -9.21 21.28
CA PHE A 231 -17.15 -8.85 22.45
C PHE A 231 -17.34 -9.83 23.59
N ILE A 232 -16.25 -10.24 24.23
CA ILE A 232 -16.25 -11.09 25.42
C ILE A 232 -16.31 -10.17 26.65
N PRO A 233 -17.41 -10.19 27.43
CA PRO A 233 -17.56 -9.31 28.58
C PRO A 233 -16.50 -9.56 29.66
N GLY A 234 -16.00 -8.47 30.26
CA GLY A 234 -14.99 -8.56 31.32
C GLY A 234 -13.54 -8.59 30.82
N THR A 235 -13.34 -8.45 29.51
CA THR A 235 -12.01 -8.37 28.88
C THR A 235 -11.63 -6.96 28.48
N GLU A 236 -12.45 -5.97 28.83
CA GLU A 236 -12.27 -4.58 28.46
C GLU A 236 -10.97 -4.03 29.06
N GLN A 237 -10.17 -3.36 28.22
CA GLN A 237 -8.94 -2.67 28.63
C GLN A 237 -8.99 -1.24 28.11
N HIS A 238 -8.67 -0.31 28.98
CA HIS A 238 -8.64 1.12 28.67
C HIS A 238 -7.21 1.63 28.49
N PHE A 239 -7.02 2.52 27.50
CA PHE A 239 -5.78 3.22 27.25
C PHE A 239 -6.01 4.71 27.10
N ASP A 240 -5.24 5.53 27.80
CA ASP A 240 -5.16 6.96 27.57
C ASP A 240 -4.37 7.21 26.26
N VAL A 241 -5.04 7.71 25.25
CA VAL A 241 -4.45 8.01 23.93
C VAL A 241 -5.04 9.28 23.36
N ASP A 242 -4.28 9.98 22.55
CA ASP A 242 -4.75 11.14 21.78
C ASP A 242 -5.02 10.81 20.30
N THR A 243 -4.57 9.64 19.87
CA THR A 243 -4.70 9.22 18.46
C THR A 243 -4.96 7.71 18.35
N ILE A 244 -5.85 7.35 17.45
CA ILE A 244 -6.12 5.97 17.05
C ILE A 244 -5.79 5.85 15.56
N CYS A 245 -4.82 5.00 15.22
CA CYS A 245 -4.44 4.71 13.85
C CYS A 245 -5.08 3.41 13.38
N LEU A 246 -5.75 3.45 12.22
CA LEU A 246 -6.43 2.29 11.64
C LEU A 246 -5.63 1.74 10.45
N ALA A 247 -5.26 0.46 10.50
CA ALA A 247 -4.58 -0.28 9.43
C ALA A 247 -5.38 -1.55 9.07
N VAL A 248 -6.67 -1.36 8.78
CA VAL A 248 -7.68 -2.43 8.65
C VAL A 248 -7.95 -2.85 7.21
N GLY A 249 -6.99 -2.65 6.34
CA GLY A 249 -7.04 -3.03 4.93
C GLY A 249 -7.20 -1.87 3.98
N LEU A 250 -7.26 -2.21 2.69
CA LEU A 250 -7.34 -1.29 1.57
C LEU A 250 -8.44 -1.75 0.60
N SER A 251 -9.00 -0.82 -0.14
CA SER A 251 -9.97 -1.10 -1.22
C SER A 251 -9.50 -0.48 -2.53
N PRO A 252 -9.54 -1.22 -3.66
CA PRO A 252 -9.15 -0.73 -4.98
C PRO A 252 -9.95 0.50 -5.41
N MET A 253 -9.28 1.53 -5.92
CA MET A 253 -9.92 2.76 -6.44
C MET A 253 -10.37 2.54 -7.89
N SER A 254 -11.40 1.72 -8.08
CA SER A 254 -11.84 1.22 -9.39
C SER A 254 -12.97 2.03 -10.04
N GLN A 255 -13.32 3.21 -9.52
CA GLN A 255 -14.45 4.02 -9.98
C GLN A 255 -14.35 4.40 -11.47
N LEU A 256 -13.18 4.82 -11.92
CA LEU A 256 -12.96 5.18 -13.33
C LEU A 256 -13.15 4.01 -14.28
N LEU A 257 -12.76 2.81 -13.88
CA LEU A 257 -12.99 1.58 -14.66
C LEU A 257 -14.48 1.26 -14.80
N LYS A 258 -15.26 1.47 -13.73
CA LYS A 258 -16.72 1.34 -13.79
C LYS A 258 -17.35 2.39 -14.72
N MET A 259 -16.89 3.63 -14.67
CA MET A 259 -17.36 4.71 -15.56
C MET A 259 -17.07 4.39 -17.03
N ALA A 260 -15.95 3.77 -17.33
CA ALA A 260 -15.59 3.32 -18.66
C ALA A 260 -16.34 2.05 -19.11
N GLY A 261 -17.19 1.47 -18.27
CA GLY A 261 -17.97 0.27 -18.58
C GLY A 261 -17.15 -1.03 -18.55
N CYS A 262 -16.01 -1.06 -17.87
CA CYS A 262 -15.26 -2.28 -17.67
C CYS A 262 -16.04 -3.28 -16.81
N LYS A 263 -15.95 -4.56 -17.14
CA LYS A 263 -16.53 -5.63 -16.32
C LYS A 263 -15.74 -5.73 -15.01
N MET A 264 -16.48 -5.78 -13.92
CA MET A 264 -15.92 -5.87 -12.56
C MET A 264 -16.32 -7.19 -11.92
N GLU A 265 -15.50 -7.66 -10.99
CA GLU A 265 -15.83 -8.75 -10.08
C GLU A 265 -15.67 -8.29 -8.62
N ASP A 266 -16.42 -8.91 -7.72
CA ASP A 266 -16.21 -8.72 -6.28
C ASP A 266 -15.32 -9.84 -5.76
N ASN A 267 -14.08 -9.48 -5.40
CA ASN A 267 -13.07 -10.41 -4.94
C ASN A 267 -12.48 -9.94 -3.61
N PRO A 268 -13.02 -10.41 -2.46
CA PRO A 268 -12.55 -10.01 -1.13
C PRO A 268 -11.06 -10.25 -0.90
N LYS A 269 -10.48 -11.28 -1.54
CA LYS A 269 -9.05 -11.59 -1.45
C LYS A 269 -8.17 -10.55 -2.13
N ARG A 270 -8.72 -9.84 -3.13
CA ARG A 270 -8.06 -8.74 -3.84
C ARG A 270 -8.42 -7.36 -3.28
N GLY A 271 -9.17 -7.31 -2.17
CA GLY A 271 -9.58 -6.07 -1.52
C GLY A 271 -10.96 -5.56 -1.93
N GLY A 272 -11.76 -6.34 -2.68
CA GLY A 272 -13.14 -6.02 -3.07
C GLY A 272 -13.34 -5.91 -4.56
N GLN A 273 -13.91 -4.82 -5.06
CA GLN A 273 -14.27 -4.61 -6.46
C GLN A 273 -13.04 -4.38 -7.35
N VAL A 274 -12.72 -5.33 -8.19
CA VAL A 274 -11.59 -5.30 -9.13
C VAL A 274 -12.05 -5.50 -10.58
N PRO A 275 -11.30 -4.97 -11.58
CA PRO A 275 -11.59 -5.23 -12.98
C PRO A 275 -11.24 -6.68 -13.38
N ILE A 276 -12.04 -7.24 -14.29
CA ILE A 276 -11.66 -8.48 -14.97
C ILE A 276 -10.67 -8.12 -16.08
N CYS A 277 -9.44 -8.60 -15.95
CA CYS A 277 -8.35 -8.34 -16.88
C CYS A 277 -7.78 -9.63 -17.48
N ASN A 278 -7.19 -9.51 -18.67
CA ASN A 278 -6.37 -10.56 -19.26
C ASN A 278 -4.96 -10.59 -18.61
N ALA A 279 -4.10 -11.49 -19.06
CA ALA A 279 -2.73 -11.66 -18.53
C ALA A 279 -1.84 -10.41 -18.65
N TYR A 280 -2.17 -9.49 -19.55
CA TYR A 280 -1.44 -8.27 -19.80
C TYR A 280 -2.02 -7.04 -19.08
N GLY A 281 -3.03 -7.23 -18.24
CA GLY A 281 -3.74 -6.15 -17.54
C GLY A 281 -4.77 -5.41 -18.38
N GLU A 282 -5.08 -5.86 -19.61
CA GLU A 282 -6.13 -5.26 -20.42
C GLU A 282 -7.51 -5.71 -19.91
N THR A 283 -8.41 -4.75 -19.74
CA THR A 283 -9.76 -4.97 -19.21
C THR A 283 -10.71 -5.53 -20.30
N SER A 284 -11.97 -5.69 -19.96
CA SER A 284 -13.01 -6.07 -20.93
C SER A 284 -13.29 -5.00 -22.00
N VAL A 285 -12.76 -3.80 -21.85
CA VAL A 285 -12.84 -2.71 -22.84
C VAL A 285 -11.49 -2.55 -23.52
N ALA A 286 -11.44 -2.82 -24.83
CA ALA A 286 -10.22 -2.83 -25.61
C ALA A 286 -9.43 -1.51 -25.50
N GLY A 287 -8.13 -1.61 -25.26
CA GLY A 287 -7.23 -0.48 -25.07
C GLY A 287 -7.36 0.23 -23.72
N ILE A 288 -8.13 -0.32 -22.77
CA ILE A 288 -8.16 0.14 -21.38
C ILE A 288 -7.49 -0.92 -20.50
N PHE A 289 -6.45 -0.52 -19.79
CA PHE A 289 -5.63 -1.36 -18.92
C PHE A 289 -5.81 -0.99 -17.45
N ALA A 290 -5.53 -1.93 -16.56
CA ALA A 290 -5.46 -1.71 -15.11
C ALA A 290 -4.24 -2.44 -14.54
N ALA A 291 -3.48 -1.79 -13.66
CA ALA A 291 -2.31 -2.39 -13.02
C ALA A 291 -2.02 -1.78 -11.63
N GLY A 292 -1.42 -2.57 -10.76
CA GLY A 292 -1.20 -2.24 -9.36
C GLY A 292 -2.45 -2.49 -8.50
N ASP A 293 -2.55 -1.82 -7.36
CA ASP A 293 -3.58 -2.09 -6.35
C ASP A 293 -5.02 -1.91 -6.84
N VAL A 294 -5.24 -1.14 -7.89
CA VAL A 294 -6.57 -1.00 -8.52
C VAL A 294 -7.09 -2.33 -9.10
N SER A 295 -6.20 -3.25 -9.46
CA SER A 295 -6.51 -4.59 -9.96
C SER A 295 -6.37 -5.70 -8.90
N GLY A 296 -6.10 -5.30 -7.65
CA GLY A 296 -5.96 -6.16 -6.48
C GLY A 296 -4.79 -5.73 -5.60
N ILE A 297 -5.01 -5.71 -4.29
CA ILE A 297 -4.05 -5.20 -3.32
C ILE A 297 -2.85 -6.14 -3.21
N GLU A 298 -1.66 -5.58 -3.48
CA GLU A 298 -0.36 -6.24 -3.30
C GLU A 298 0.71 -5.22 -2.86
N GLU A 299 1.97 -5.48 -3.15
CA GLU A 299 3.09 -4.62 -2.79
C GLU A 299 3.54 -3.73 -3.97
N ALA A 300 4.28 -2.66 -3.65
CA ALA A 300 4.76 -1.74 -4.68
C ALA A 300 5.70 -2.41 -5.70
N SER A 301 6.43 -3.47 -5.30
CA SER A 301 7.30 -4.22 -6.21
C SER A 301 6.51 -4.97 -7.28
N SER A 302 5.42 -5.64 -6.92
CA SER A 302 4.54 -6.30 -7.88
C SER A 302 3.81 -5.27 -8.75
N ALA A 303 3.37 -4.14 -8.17
CA ALA A 303 2.75 -3.05 -8.92
C ALA A 303 3.68 -2.47 -10.01
N MET A 304 4.99 -2.34 -9.75
CA MET A 304 5.96 -1.92 -10.77
C MET A 304 6.02 -2.90 -11.93
N ILE A 305 6.05 -4.20 -11.65
CA ILE A 305 6.12 -5.23 -12.69
C ILE A 305 4.83 -5.28 -13.52
N GLU A 306 3.68 -5.22 -12.87
CA GLU A 306 2.39 -5.15 -13.56
C GLU A 306 2.29 -3.91 -14.46
N GLY A 307 2.78 -2.77 -13.97
CA GLY A 307 2.86 -1.55 -14.77
C GLY A 307 3.71 -1.74 -16.02
N ARG A 308 4.89 -2.37 -15.92
CA ARG A 308 5.73 -2.69 -17.08
C ARG A 308 4.97 -3.53 -18.11
N ILE A 309 4.34 -4.63 -17.65
CA ILE A 309 3.55 -5.51 -18.51
C ILE A 309 2.47 -4.72 -19.26
N ALA A 310 1.71 -3.89 -18.55
CA ALA A 310 0.65 -3.08 -19.15
C ALA A 310 1.19 -2.05 -20.16
N GLY A 311 2.32 -1.39 -19.86
CA GLY A 311 2.97 -0.44 -20.77
C GLY A 311 3.46 -1.09 -22.05
N ILE A 312 4.07 -2.28 -21.96
CA ILE A 312 4.54 -3.07 -23.10
C ILE A 312 3.33 -3.55 -23.94
N ALA A 313 2.27 -4.03 -23.28
CA ALA A 313 1.06 -4.48 -23.97
C ALA A 313 0.34 -3.34 -24.69
N ALA A 314 0.27 -2.14 -24.09
CA ALA A 314 -0.26 -0.96 -24.74
C ALA A 314 0.54 -0.60 -26.00
N ALA A 315 1.87 -0.67 -25.97
CA ALA A 315 2.73 -0.44 -27.13
C ALA A 315 2.47 -1.47 -28.25
N CYS A 316 2.30 -2.75 -27.88
CA CYS A 316 1.97 -3.79 -28.83
C CYS A 316 0.57 -3.58 -29.48
N SER A 317 -0.42 -3.17 -28.70
CA SER A 317 -1.78 -2.96 -29.17
C SER A 317 -1.89 -1.83 -30.22
N LEU A 318 -0.94 -0.88 -30.20
CA LEU A 318 -0.84 0.22 -31.17
C LEU A 318 0.20 -0.05 -32.28
N GLY A 319 0.85 -1.21 -32.29
CA GLY A 319 1.79 -1.58 -33.33
C GLY A 319 3.21 -0.99 -33.20
N TYR A 320 3.56 -0.43 -32.04
CA TYR A 320 4.93 0.04 -31.76
C TYR A 320 5.91 -1.13 -31.64
N ILE A 321 5.44 -2.28 -31.21
CA ILE A 321 6.22 -3.54 -31.14
C ILE A 321 5.38 -4.72 -31.65
N GLY A 322 6.08 -5.80 -32.02
CA GLY A 322 5.44 -7.05 -32.45
C GLY A 322 5.01 -7.95 -31.28
N LYS A 323 4.17 -8.93 -31.57
CA LYS A 323 3.69 -9.92 -30.59
C LYS A 323 4.82 -10.77 -29.98
N GLU A 324 5.87 -11.05 -30.75
CA GLU A 324 7.02 -11.83 -30.29
C GLU A 324 7.79 -11.09 -29.19
N GLU A 325 8.00 -9.78 -29.37
CA GLU A 325 8.62 -8.93 -28.34
C GLU A 325 7.73 -8.84 -27.11
N LEU A 326 6.41 -8.64 -27.28
CA LEU A 326 5.47 -8.64 -26.17
C LEU A 326 5.56 -9.93 -25.35
N GLU A 327 5.55 -11.08 -26.00
CA GLU A 327 5.60 -12.37 -25.30
C GLU A 327 6.93 -12.56 -24.57
N THR A 328 8.05 -12.21 -25.20
CA THR A 328 9.38 -12.30 -24.59
C THR A 328 9.48 -11.43 -23.31
N GLU A 329 9.05 -10.18 -23.39
CA GLU A 329 9.08 -9.27 -22.26
C GLU A 329 8.05 -9.67 -21.19
N TYR A 330 6.89 -10.18 -21.59
CA TYR A 330 5.89 -10.70 -20.66
C TYR A 330 6.45 -11.87 -19.85
N GLN A 331 7.05 -12.87 -20.47
CA GLN A 331 7.62 -14.03 -19.77
C GLN A 331 8.71 -13.62 -18.77
N LYS A 332 9.57 -12.68 -19.15
CA LYS A 332 10.58 -12.12 -18.25
C LYS A 332 9.96 -11.43 -17.02
N ASN A 333 8.97 -10.58 -17.24
CA ASN A 333 8.30 -9.87 -16.14
C ASN A 333 7.44 -10.81 -15.29
N GLN A 334 6.79 -11.79 -15.92
CA GLN A 334 6.00 -12.81 -15.22
C GLN A 334 6.90 -13.66 -14.30
N HIS A 335 8.08 -14.06 -14.77
CA HIS A 335 9.05 -14.78 -13.95
C HIS A 335 9.48 -13.95 -12.71
N ALA A 336 9.81 -12.68 -12.90
CA ALA A 336 10.14 -11.78 -11.79
C ALA A 336 8.98 -11.62 -10.79
N LEU A 337 7.74 -11.60 -11.28
CA LEU A 337 6.55 -11.52 -10.44
C LEU A 337 6.32 -12.83 -9.65
N GLU A 338 6.57 -13.98 -10.27
CA GLU A 338 6.50 -15.29 -9.62
C GLU A 338 7.56 -15.45 -8.53
N GLU A 339 8.79 -14.99 -8.76
CA GLU A 339 9.84 -14.97 -7.74
C GLU A 339 9.44 -14.16 -6.50
N LEU A 340 8.81 -12.99 -6.68
CA LEU A 340 8.27 -12.21 -5.56
C LEU A 340 7.21 -12.96 -4.79
N ARG A 341 6.37 -13.70 -5.50
CA ARG A 341 5.20 -14.39 -4.95
C ARG A 341 5.52 -15.75 -4.33
N GLN A 342 6.71 -16.34 -4.56
CA GLN A 342 7.11 -17.65 -4.06
C GLN A 342 8.14 -17.60 -2.92
N GLY A 343 8.71 -16.45 -2.61
CA GLY A 343 9.78 -16.32 -1.63
C GLY A 343 9.32 -16.52 -0.18
N MET A 344 10.28 -16.66 0.75
CA MET A 344 10.05 -16.74 2.21
C MET A 344 9.23 -15.53 2.75
N PHE A 345 9.28 -14.42 2.05
CA PHE A 345 8.54 -13.19 2.35
C PHE A 345 7.33 -13.01 1.43
N ALA A 346 6.95 -14.04 0.68
CA ALA A 346 5.76 -14.00 -0.14
C ALA A 346 4.53 -13.70 0.74
N PRO A 347 3.60 -12.87 0.26
CA PRO A 347 2.36 -12.62 0.98
C PRO A 347 1.55 -13.92 0.98
N GLY A 348 1.72 -14.74 2.01
CA GLY A 348 0.94 -15.97 2.15
C GLY A 348 -0.53 -15.65 2.06
N ASN A 349 -1.25 -16.37 1.21
CA ASN A 349 -2.71 -16.32 1.07
C ASN A 349 -3.34 -14.95 0.81
N ARG A 350 -2.60 -13.98 0.25
CA ARG A 350 -3.12 -12.63 -0.03
C ARG A 350 -3.07 -12.31 -1.53
N GLY A 351 -4.10 -11.61 -2.00
CA GLY A 351 -4.13 -11.01 -3.31
C GLY A 351 -4.27 -11.98 -4.48
N LYS A 352 -3.58 -11.68 -5.55
CA LYS A 352 -3.71 -12.30 -6.88
C LYS A 352 -3.16 -13.74 -6.96
N LEU A 353 -2.48 -14.24 -5.91
CA LEU A 353 -1.86 -15.58 -5.87
C LEU A 353 -2.80 -16.74 -5.58
N MET A 354 -3.89 -16.48 -4.87
CA MET A 354 -4.74 -17.56 -4.34
C MET A 354 -5.52 -18.35 -5.39
N GLU A 355 -5.43 -17.98 -6.65
CA GLU A 355 -6.11 -18.72 -7.73
C GLU A 355 -5.33 -19.97 -8.19
N LYS A 356 -4.08 -20.19 -7.71
CA LYS A 356 -3.20 -21.25 -8.23
C LYS A 356 -2.73 -22.29 -7.21
N THR A 357 -2.95 -22.14 -5.90
CA THR A 357 -2.45 -23.14 -4.92
C THR A 357 -3.48 -23.42 -3.83
N GLU A 358 -3.96 -24.67 -3.75
CA GLU A 358 -4.77 -25.18 -2.65
C GLU A 358 -3.94 -25.50 -1.38
N GLU A 359 -2.63 -25.44 -1.43
CA GLU A 359 -1.72 -25.65 -0.29
C GLU A 359 -1.00 -24.34 0.05
N GLY A 360 -1.60 -23.54 0.92
CA GLY A 360 -0.98 -22.32 1.45
C GLY A 360 0.15 -22.65 2.42
N ILE A 361 1.35 -22.15 2.15
CA ILE A 361 2.41 -22.08 3.17
C ILE A 361 1.95 -21.10 4.23
N ASP A 362 1.77 -21.55 5.46
CA ASP A 362 1.47 -20.70 6.62
C ASP A 362 2.67 -19.80 6.93
N THR A 363 2.68 -18.59 6.35
CA THR A 363 3.73 -17.59 6.56
C THR A 363 3.47 -16.67 7.75
N SER A 364 2.34 -16.87 8.46
CA SER A 364 2.07 -16.15 9.70
C SER A 364 2.95 -16.72 10.82
N MET A 365 4.12 -16.11 11.06
CA MET A 365 4.88 -16.40 12.26
C MET A 365 4.19 -15.73 13.45
N ASN A 366 3.50 -16.51 14.25
CA ASN A 366 3.12 -16.08 15.59
C ASN A 366 4.37 -16.09 16.48
N LEU A 367 5.01 -14.95 16.61
CA LEU A 367 6.24 -14.81 17.40
C LEU A 367 6.01 -15.04 18.90
N LEU A 368 4.79 -14.78 19.38
CA LEU A 368 4.40 -15.02 20.77
C LEU A 368 4.18 -16.53 21.05
N GLU A 369 3.50 -17.26 20.15
CA GLU A 369 3.30 -18.70 20.30
C GLU A 369 4.58 -19.53 20.15
N LYS A 370 5.56 -19.05 19.38
CA LYS A 370 6.85 -19.73 19.20
C LYS A 370 7.89 -19.38 20.27
N GLY A 371 7.49 -18.64 21.31
CA GLY A 371 8.39 -18.28 22.42
C GLY A 371 9.52 -17.34 22.02
N PHE A 372 9.41 -16.67 20.87
CA PHE A 372 10.44 -15.72 20.41
C PHE A 372 10.47 -14.44 21.22
N VAL A 373 9.34 -14.07 21.83
CA VAL A 373 9.24 -12.96 22.77
C VAL A 373 8.13 -13.27 23.77
N ALA A 374 8.48 -13.73 24.97
CA ALA A 374 7.56 -13.70 26.08
C ALA A 374 7.35 -12.24 26.50
N GLU A 375 6.16 -11.89 26.97
CA GLU A 375 5.84 -10.54 27.45
C GLU A 375 6.87 -10.04 28.48
N ASP A 376 7.41 -10.94 29.29
CA ASP A 376 8.46 -10.73 30.29
C ASP A 376 9.86 -10.49 29.69
N GLU A 377 10.12 -10.93 28.46
CA GLU A 377 11.42 -10.75 27.78
C GLU A 377 11.52 -9.42 27.02
N ILE A 378 10.39 -8.85 26.59
CA ILE A 378 10.35 -7.52 25.94
C ILE A 378 10.96 -6.44 26.83
N THR A 379 10.81 -6.58 28.17
CA THR A 379 11.37 -5.65 29.14
C THR A 379 12.84 -5.89 29.46
N ARG A 380 13.44 -7.01 29.01
CA ARG A 380 14.80 -7.43 29.34
C ARG A 380 15.86 -7.05 28.31
N PHE A 381 15.49 -6.50 27.16
CA PHE A 381 16.47 -6.04 26.20
C PHE A 381 17.18 -4.77 26.73
N PRO A 382 18.52 -4.79 26.93
CA PRO A 382 19.24 -3.62 27.37
C PRO A 382 19.05 -2.47 26.37
N GLY A 383 18.57 -1.33 26.84
CA GLY A 383 18.32 -0.14 26.00
C GLY A 383 16.93 0.01 25.45
N VAL A 384 16.06 -1.02 25.54
CA VAL A 384 14.65 -0.90 25.20
C VAL A 384 13.87 -0.64 26.50
N THR A 385 13.69 0.61 26.79
CA THR A 385 12.73 1.02 27.82
C THR A 385 11.47 1.47 27.08
N ARG A 386 10.28 1.30 27.68
CA ARG A 386 9.05 2.05 27.31
C ARG A 386 9.33 3.54 27.46
N SER A 387 10.39 4.01 26.85
CA SER A 387 10.92 5.30 27.22
C SER A 387 10.46 6.33 26.23
N LYS A 388 10.09 7.44 26.83
CA LYS A 388 9.92 8.74 26.19
C LYS A 388 11.19 9.24 25.46
N LYS A 389 12.28 8.44 25.40
CA LYS A 389 13.55 8.82 24.79
C LYS A 389 13.69 8.18 23.41
N ILE A 390 13.82 9.02 22.41
CA ILE A 390 14.00 8.66 21.00
C ILE A 390 15.29 7.87 20.76
N HIS A 391 16.34 8.11 21.55
CA HIS A 391 17.67 7.53 21.39
C HIS A 391 17.74 5.99 21.33
N PRO A 392 17.13 5.23 22.26
CA PRO A 392 17.19 3.77 22.21
C PRO A 392 16.48 3.16 20.99
N VAL A 393 15.39 3.82 20.53
CA VAL A 393 14.64 3.40 19.35
C VAL A 393 15.47 3.63 18.08
N ILE A 394 16.16 4.77 17.99
CA ILE A 394 17.03 5.10 16.86
C ILE A 394 18.23 4.16 16.81
N GLU A 395 18.87 3.86 17.94
CA GLU A 395 20.01 2.93 18.02
C GLU A 395 19.59 1.51 17.64
N CYS A 396 18.44 1.03 18.11
CA CYS A 396 17.87 -0.25 17.69
C CYS A 396 17.59 -0.27 16.19
N CYS A 397 17.15 0.86 15.59
CA CYS A 397 16.93 1.00 14.17
C CYS A 397 18.24 0.97 13.37
N LEU A 398 19.27 1.67 13.85
CA LEU A 398 20.56 1.76 13.15
C LEU A 398 21.30 0.42 13.12
N LEU A 399 21.29 -0.33 14.22
CA LEU A 399 21.91 -1.65 14.29
C LEU A 399 21.30 -2.67 13.31
N TYR A 400 19.99 -2.56 13.02
CA TYR A 400 19.32 -3.46 12.08
C TYR A 400 19.38 -3.00 10.62
N THR A 401 19.73 -1.75 10.36
CA THR A 401 19.83 -1.21 8.99
C THR A 401 21.24 -1.25 8.43
N SER A 402 22.26 -1.53 9.25
CA SER A 402 23.65 -1.66 8.79
C SER A 402 24.00 -3.04 8.25
N ASP A 403 23.27 -4.11 8.68
CA ASP A 403 23.62 -5.50 8.36
C ASP A 403 22.54 -6.26 7.54
N ALA A 404 21.51 -5.56 7.02
CA ALA A 404 20.45 -6.16 6.20
C ALA A 404 20.45 -5.61 4.78
#